data_65a13f8aaf3ec8de1f4fb5359d67f9e5
#
_entry.id   65a13f8aaf3ec8de1f4fb5359d67f9e5
#
_cell.length_a   1.000
_cell.length_b   1.000
_cell.length_c   1.000
_cell.angle_alpha   90.00
_cell.angle_beta   90.00
_cell.angle_gamma   90.00
#
_symmetry.space_group_name_H-M   'P 1'
#
loop_
_entity.id
_entity.type
_entity.pdbx_description
1 polymer ?
#
loop_
_entity_poly.entity_id
_entity_poly.type
_entity_poly.pdbx_seq_one_letter_code
_entity_poly.pdbx_strand_id
1 'polypeptide(L)'
;NREYRQKVLKELIEELHRGKTVEEVKPRFEELIKGGVTTSEITEMEAALVAEGMPVEEIQRLCDVHAAVFKGSIQEIHGTVRPQDIPGHPVHTFIQENRAIEELMAEIQNDLEEFRKDDSKSNLKKLIKGFDKLWEIDRHYFRKENLLFPYLEKYGITTPPKVMWGVDDEIRADIKLVINLLNDYNGDREELTEKAEYALERVKEMIFKEESILLPLAVDTLSEDEWMNIQKASDDAGYTLIKPKAKWKPARVDVEEKAREEGEEPADDGYIEFDAGIMTPEETNAVLNTLPLDLTFVDKDGIVKWFSMGKERIFARPKTVLGREVKNCHPTA
;
A
#
# COMPACT_ATOMS: atom_id res chain seq x y z
N ASN A 1 18.25 -20.29 16.91
CA ASN A 1 18.57 -21.29 15.91
C ASN A 1 17.84 -20.98 14.59
N ARG A 2 18.29 -19.88 13.93
CA ARG A 2 17.67 -19.28 12.73
C ARG A 2 17.65 -20.27 11.55
N GLU A 3 18.77 -20.97 11.30
CA GLU A 3 18.89 -21.95 10.20
C GLU A 3 17.91 -23.12 10.34
N TYR A 4 17.67 -23.58 11.57
CA TYR A 4 16.68 -24.64 11.81
C TYR A 4 15.26 -24.16 11.46
N ARG A 5 14.89 -22.92 11.85
CA ARG A 5 13.58 -22.35 11.57
C ARG A 5 13.36 -22.13 10.08
N GLN A 6 14.37 -21.62 9.36
CA GLN A 6 14.33 -21.49 7.90
C GLN A 6 14.11 -22.84 7.22
N LYS A 7 14.81 -23.88 7.69
CA LYS A 7 14.64 -25.22 7.16
C LYS A 7 13.22 -25.76 7.36
N VAL A 8 12.68 -25.61 8.57
CA VAL A 8 11.30 -26.06 8.88
C VAL A 8 10.28 -25.28 8.07
N LEU A 9 10.46 -23.98 7.90
CA LEU A 9 9.56 -23.15 7.08
C LEU A 9 9.59 -23.62 5.61
N LYS A 10 10.76 -23.86 5.07
CA LYS A 10 10.93 -24.40 3.71
C LYS A 10 10.23 -25.77 3.54
N GLU A 11 10.39 -26.66 4.52
CA GLU A 11 9.72 -27.96 4.52
C GLU A 11 8.18 -27.80 4.53
N LEU A 12 7.63 -26.86 5.32
CA LEU A 12 6.19 -26.59 5.39
C LEU A 12 5.64 -26.06 4.05
N ILE A 13 6.40 -25.19 3.38
CA ILE A 13 6.05 -24.68 2.05
C ILE A 13 6.06 -25.84 1.02
N GLU A 14 7.09 -26.67 1.04
CA GLU A 14 7.16 -27.84 0.15
C GLU A 14 6.02 -28.83 0.41
N GLU A 15 5.57 -28.98 1.66
CA GLU A 15 4.44 -29.84 2.00
C GLU A 15 3.11 -29.30 1.45
N LEU A 16 2.89 -27.97 1.53
CA LEU A 16 1.74 -27.31 0.89
C LEU A 16 1.77 -27.46 -0.63
N HIS A 17 2.97 -27.35 -1.22
CA HIS A 17 3.15 -27.52 -2.66
C HIS A 17 2.84 -28.95 -3.12
N ARG A 18 3.10 -29.94 -2.26
CA ARG A 18 2.74 -31.37 -2.51
C ARG A 18 1.25 -31.66 -2.25
N GLY A 19 0.45 -30.65 -1.94
CA GLY A 19 -1.02 -30.76 -1.81
C GLY A 19 -1.53 -30.99 -0.38
N LYS A 20 -0.66 -30.83 0.66
CA LYS A 20 -1.17 -30.76 2.03
C LYS A 20 -2.02 -29.53 2.25
N THR A 21 -3.04 -29.66 3.08
CA THR A 21 -3.92 -28.54 3.45
C THR A 21 -3.25 -27.64 4.51
N VAL A 22 -3.79 -26.41 4.64
CA VAL A 22 -3.38 -25.46 5.69
C VAL A 22 -3.54 -26.07 7.09
N GLU A 23 -4.64 -26.79 7.31
CA GLU A 23 -4.93 -27.46 8.59
C GLU A 23 -3.89 -28.54 8.96
N GLU A 24 -3.34 -29.22 7.98
CA GLU A 24 -2.34 -30.28 8.19
C GLU A 24 -0.96 -29.70 8.58
N VAL A 25 -0.57 -28.54 8.07
CA VAL A 25 0.72 -27.90 8.36
C VAL A 25 0.66 -26.94 9.54
N LYS A 26 -0.51 -26.43 9.88
CA LYS A 26 -0.76 -25.48 10.97
C LYS A 26 -0.14 -25.89 12.30
N PRO A 27 -0.24 -27.12 12.82
CA PRO A 27 0.33 -27.49 14.11
C PRO A 27 1.87 -27.34 14.18
N ARG A 28 2.58 -27.68 13.09
CA ARG A 28 4.03 -27.54 13.00
C ARG A 28 4.44 -26.07 12.90
N PHE A 29 3.64 -25.26 12.23
CA PHE A 29 3.85 -23.83 12.16
C PHE A 29 3.62 -23.14 13.52
N GLU A 30 2.56 -23.53 14.25
CA GLU A 30 2.31 -23.09 15.64
C GLU A 30 3.47 -23.42 16.58
N GLU A 31 4.09 -24.57 16.43
CA GLU A 31 5.25 -24.97 17.22
C GLU A 31 6.46 -24.07 16.91
N LEU A 32 6.65 -23.69 15.64
CA LEU A 32 7.67 -22.74 15.23
C LEU A 32 7.48 -21.36 15.89
N ILE A 33 6.25 -20.85 15.94
CA ILE A 33 5.89 -19.55 16.54
C ILE A 33 6.00 -19.60 18.07
N LYS A 34 5.57 -20.67 18.72
CA LYS A 34 5.73 -20.85 20.18
C LYS A 34 7.19 -20.78 20.64
N GLY A 35 8.13 -21.01 19.74
CA GLY A 35 9.56 -20.82 19.96
C GLY A 35 10.02 -19.35 19.99
N GLY A 36 9.11 -18.37 19.97
CA GLY A 36 9.42 -16.95 20.08
C GLY A 36 9.80 -16.30 18.74
N VAL A 37 9.24 -16.74 17.62
CA VAL A 37 9.46 -16.14 16.29
C VAL A 37 8.58 -14.88 16.16
N THR A 38 9.19 -13.76 15.78
CA THR A 38 8.50 -12.51 15.49
C THR A 38 8.02 -12.45 14.04
N THR A 39 7.05 -11.58 13.75
CA THR A 39 6.55 -11.32 12.39
C THR A 39 7.71 -10.89 11.46
N SER A 40 8.64 -10.07 11.97
CA SER A 40 9.82 -9.61 11.24
C SER A 40 10.75 -10.77 10.87
N GLU A 41 10.99 -11.73 11.78
CA GLU A 41 11.81 -12.92 11.48
C GLU A 41 11.17 -13.82 10.40
N ILE A 42 9.83 -13.94 10.39
CA ILE A 42 9.12 -14.68 9.35
C ILE A 42 9.28 -14.00 8.00
N THR A 43 9.06 -12.67 7.94
CA THR A 43 9.23 -11.89 6.71
C THR A 43 10.66 -11.96 6.15
N GLU A 44 11.69 -11.91 7.01
CA GLU A 44 13.08 -12.09 6.59
C GLU A 44 13.35 -13.49 6.04
N MET A 45 12.75 -14.52 6.63
CA MET A 45 12.87 -15.90 6.14
C MET A 45 12.17 -16.08 4.80
N GLU A 46 10.98 -15.50 4.62
CA GLU A 46 10.27 -15.52 3.34
C GLU A 46 11.06 -14.79 2.24
N ALA A 47 11.62 -13.62 2.55
CA ALA A 47 12.48 -12.90 1.61
C ALA A 47 13.71 -13.72 1.21
N ALA A 48 14.31 -14.46 2.14
CA ALA A 48 15.44 -15.36 1.85
C ALA A 48 15.03 -16.51 0.91
N LEU A 49 13.85 -17.10 1.11
CA LEU A 49 13.31 -18.16 0.24
C LEU A 49 13.04 -17.67 -1.18
N VAL A 50 12.51 -16.44 -1.33
CA VAL A 50 12.34 -15.80 -2.65
C VAL A 50 13.70 -15.56 -3.31
N ALA A 51 14.69 -15.10 -2.57
CA ALA A 51 16.06 -14.90 -3.09
C ALA A 51 16.73 -16.22 -3.51
N GLU A 52 16.37 -17.35 -2.90
CA GLU A 52 16.80 -18.70 -3.29
C GLU A 52 16.04 -19.23 -4.52
N GLY A 53 15.08 -18.47 -5.09
CA GLY A 53 14.36 -18.80 -6.31
C GLY A 53 12.96 -19.41 -6.09
N MET A 54 12.41 -19.31 -4.88
CA MET A 54 11.03 -19.74 -4.63
C MET A 54 10.05 -18.77 -5.30
N PRO A 55 9.03 -19.23 -6.04
CA PRO A 55 7.99 -18.38 -6.62
C PRO A 55 7.22 -17.60 -5.55
N VAL A 56 6.88 -16.34 -5.84
CA VAL A 56 6.12 -15.48 -4.91
C VAL A 56 4.74 -16.06 -4.59
N GLU A 57 4.14 -16.76 -5.54
CA GLU A 57 2.85 -17.44 -5.41
C GLU A 57 2.87 -18.54 -4.33
N GLU A 58 4.02 -19.18 -4.13
CA GLU A 58 4.18 -20.18 -3.08
C GLU A 58 4.28 -19.54 -1.69
N ILE A 59 4.92 -18.36 -1.60
CA ILE A 59 4.91 -17.56 -0.37
C ILE A 59 3.50 -17.07 -0.05
N GLN A 60 2.69 -16.74 -1.06
CA GLN A 60 1.30 -16.31 -0.88
C GLN A 60 0.46 -17.40 -0.19
N ARG A 61 0.62 -18.67 -0.56
CA ARG A 61 -0.02 -19.80 0.15
C ARG A 61 0.41 -19.92 1.61
N LEU A 62 1.66 -19.57 1.91
CA LEU A 62 2.15 -19.55 3.28
C LEU A 62 1.53 -18.41 4.10
N CYS A 63 1.24 -17.26 3.48
CA CYS A 63 0.51 -16.17 4.14
C CYS A 63 -0.87 -16.61 4.66
N ASP A 64 -1.56 -17.51 3.97
CA ASP A 64 -2.85 -18.06 4.40
C ASP A 64 -2.68 -18.96 5.64
N VAL A 65 -1.56 -19.70 5.73
CA VAL A 65 -1.19 -20.46 6.93
C VAL A 65 -0.88 -19.54 8.10
N HIS A 66 -0.11 -18.46 7.87
CA HIS A 66 0.18 -17.45 8.88
C HIS A 66 -1.11 -16.84 9.42
N ALA A 67 -2.00 -16.42 8.53
CA ALA A 67 -3.28 -15.86 8.89
C ALA A 67 -4.13 -16.82 9.74
N ALA A 68 -4.17 -18.09 9.38
CA ALA A 68 -4.92 -19.12 10.11
C ALA A 68 -4.33 -19.43 11.51
N VAL A 69 -2.99 -19.32 11.66
CA VAL A 69 -2.30 -19.58 12.93
C VAL A 69 -2.42 -18.39 13.88
N PHE A 70 -2.24 -17.15 13.37
CA PHE A 70 -2.32 -15.94 14.19
C PHE A 70 -3.73 -15.68 14.75
N LYS A 71 -4.78 -16.23 14.15
CA LYS A 71 -6.15 -16.19 14.72
C LYS A 71 -6.26 -16.74 16.15
N GLY A 72 -5.22 -17.38 16.67
CA GLY A 72 -5.22 -17.96 18.03
C GLY A 72 -4.16 -17.45 19.00
N SER A 73 -3.27 -16.51 18.61
CA SER A 73 -2.02 -16.29 19.36
C SER A 73 -1.69 -14.83 19.70
N ILE A 74 -2.60 -13.87 19.57
CA ILE A 74 -2.32 -12.48 19.95
C ILE A 74 -2.33 -12.37 21.47
N GLN A 75 -1.16 -12.53 22.09
CA GLN A 75 -0.92 -12.14 23.47
C GLN A 75 -0.50 -10.68 23.55
N GLU A 76 -1.25 -9.92 24.34
CA GLU A 76 -1.01 -8.54 24.73
C GLU A 76 0.40 -8.36 25.29
N ILE A 77 1.22 -7.50 24.66
CA ILE A 77 2.44 -6.96 25.24
C ILE A 77 2.15 -5.55 25.74
N HIS A 78 2.49 -5.32 26.99
CA HIS A 78 2.06 -4.23 27.85
C HIS A 78 2.64 -2.84 27.55
N GLY A 79 1.81 -1.80 27.73
CA GLY A 79 2.23 -0.62 28.52
C GLY A 79 2.69 0.62 27.74
N THR A 80 2.63 0.67 26.41
CA THR A 80 2.74 1.92 25.64
C THR A 80 1.44 2.16 24.87
N VAL A 81 1.00 3.41 24.78
CA VAL A 81 -0.16 3.77 23.96
C VAL A 81 0.11 3.30 22.54
N ARG A 82 -0.63 2.29 22.09
CA ARG A 82 -0.37 1.65 20.79
C ARG A 82 -0.85 2.57 19.68
N PRO A 83 -0.14 2.68 18.54
CA PRO A 83 -0.54 3.51 17.40
C PRO A 83 -1.99 3.30 16.95
N GLN A 84 -2.48 2.06 17.05
CA GLN A 84 -3.86 1.70 16.73
C GLN A 84 -4.92 2.30 17.66
N ASP A 85 -4.54 2.74 18.85
CA ASP A 85 -5.43 3.34 19.87
C ASP A 85 -5.35 4.89 19.83
N ILE A 86 -4.49 5.48 18.99
CA ILE A 86 -4.28 6.93 18.88
C ILE A 86 -5.17 7.50 17.77
N PRO A 87 -6.22 8.28 18.10
CA PRO A 87 -7.08 8.87 17.08
C PRO A 87 -6.30 9.74 16.08
N GLY A 88 -6.50 9.49 14.78
CA GLY A 88 -5.82 10.21 13.71
C GLY A 88 -4.47 9.64 13.30
N HIS A 89 -3.88 8.72 14.04
CA HIS A 89 -2.71 7.96 13.56
C HIS A 89 -3.10 7.11 12.33
N PRO A 90 -2.24 7.00 11.29
CA PRO A 90 -2.58 6.22 10.10
C PRO A 90 -3.01 4.79 10.40
N VAL A 91 -2.34 4.09 11.33
CA VAL A 91 -2.72 2.72 11.75
C VAL A 91 -4.14 2.69 12.32
N HIS A 92 -4.47 3.63 13.23
CA HIS A 92 -5.83 3.76 13.76
C HIS A 92 -6.84 3.98 12.63
N THR A 93 -6.50 4.81 11.65
CA THR A 93 -7.39 5.11 10.51
C THR A 93 -7.62 3.88 9.64
N PHE A 94 -6.57 3.13 9.29
CA PHE A 94 -6.71 1.86 8.56
C PHE A 94 -7.64 0.88 9.29
N ILE A 95 -7.45 0.71 10.60
CA ILE A 95 -8.31 -0.18 11.42
C ILE A 95 -9.76 0.32 11.47
N GLN A 96 -9.99 1.63 11.60
CA GLN A 96 -11.36 2.17 11.61
C GLN A 96 -12.06 1.99 10.25
N GLU A 97 -11.33 2.12 9.15
CA GLU A 97 -11.86 1.80 7.82
C GLU A 97 -12.19 0.31 7.70
N ASN A 98 -11.31 -0.58 8.19
CA ASN A 98 -11.58 -2.02 8.22
C ASN A 98 -12.87 -2.32 8.98
N ARG A 99 -13.11 -1.68 10.15
CA ARG A 99 -14.38 -1.84 10.87
C ARG A 99 -15.59 -1.37 10.07
N ALA A 100 -15.49 -0.22 9.39
CA ALA A 100 -16.56 0.28 8.53
C ALA A 100 -16.83 -0.63 7.32
N ILE A 101 -15.77 -1.23 6.76
CA ILE A 101 -15.89 -2.23 5.68
C ILE A 101 -16.57 -3.50 6.22
N GLU A 102 -16.19 -4.00 7.39
CA GLU A 102 -16.83 -5.17 8.00
C GLU A 102 -18.32 -4.94 8.30
N GLU A 103 -18.68 -3.75 8.81
CA GLU A 103 -20.09 -3.38 9.01
C GLU A 103 -20.87 -3.38 7.69
N LEU A 104 -20.31 -2.77 6.64
CA LEU A 104 -20.92 -2.77 5.31
C LEU A 104 -21.05 -4.19 4.73
N MET A 105 -20.03 -5.04 4.92
CA MET A 105 -20.08 -6.44 4.49
C MET A 105 -21.18 -7.23 5.19
N ALA A 106 -21.40 -6.97 6.50
CA ALA A 106 -22.50 -7.60 7.23
C ALA A 106 -23.88 -7.14 6.70
N GLU A 107 -24.02 -5.87 6.31
CA GLU A 107 -25.24 -5.37 5.64
C GLU A 107 -25.45 -6.10 4.29
N ILE A 108 -24.40 -6.18 3.47
CA ILE A 108 -24.46 -6.88 2.17
C ILE A 108 -24.79 -8.36 2.35
N GLN A 109 -24.23 -9.02 3.37
CA GLN A 109 -24.50 -10.43 3.66
C GLN A 109 -25.98 -10.66 4.01
N ASN A 110 -26.59 -9.77 4.81
CA ASN A 110 -28.03 -9.82 5.09
C ASN A 110 -28.86 -9.61 3.81
N ASP A 111 -28.47 -8.65 2.96
CA ASP A 111 -29.15 -8.40 1.69
C ASP A 111 -29.02 -9.60 0.73
N LEU A 112 -27.90 -10.31 0.74
CA LEU A 112 -27.71 -11.59 -0.02
C LEU A 112 -28.64 -12.68 0.48
N GLU A 113 -28.82 -12.82 1.78
CA GLU A 113 -29.77 -13.79 2.35
C GLU A 113 -31.24 -13.47 1.97
N GLU A 114 -31.60 -12.20 1.93
CA GLU A 114 -32.91 -11.77 1.45
C GLU A 114 -33.07 -12.05 -0.07
N PHE A 115 -32.05 -11.73 -0.85
CA PHE A 115 -32.03 -11.95 -2.28
C PHE A 115 -32.09 -13.44 -2.64
N ARG A 116 -31.48 -14.32 -1.86
CA ARG A 116 -31.59 -15.79 -2.02
C ARG A 116 -33.01 -16.30 -1.89
N LYS A 117 -33.83 -15.65 -1.03
CA LYS A 117 -35.24 -16.01 -0.82
C LYS A 117 -36.12 -15.43 -1.91
N ASP A 118 -35.82 -14.20 -2.31
CA ASP A 118 -36.61 -13.42 -3.28
C ASP A 118 -35.67 -12.50 -4.08
N ASP A 119 -35.45 -12.83 -5.35
CA ASP A 119 -34.64 -12.09 -6.29
C ASP A 119 -35.38 -10.89 -6.94
N SER A 120 -36.27 -10.30 -6.17
CA SER A 120 -37.02 -9.12 -6.58
C SER A 120 -36.11 -7.94 -6.96
N LYS A 121 -36.61 -7.07 -7.83
CA LYS A 121 -35.90 -5.83 -8.19
C LYS A 121 -35.53 -4.95 -6.98
N SER A 122 -36.28 -5.07 -5.89
CA SER A 122 -35.98 -4.35 -4.64
C SER A 122 -34.71 -4.86 -3.99
N ASN A 123 -34.60 -6.19 -3.82
CA ASN A 123 -33.44 -6.83 -3.21
C ASN A 123 -32.19 -6.71 -4.11
N LEU A 124 -32.37 -6.84 -5.43
CA LEU A 124 -31.30 -6.59 -6.38
C LEU A 124 -30.71 -5.14 -6.25
N LYS A 125 -31.58 -4.13 -6.11
CA LYS A 125 -31.13 -2.74 -5.91
C LYS A 125 -30.36 -2.53 -4.61
N LYS A 126 -30.70 -3.24 -3.53
CA LYS A 126 -29.94 -3.19 -2.28
C LYS A 126 -28.53 -3.69 -2.48
N LEU A 127 -28.39 -4.85 -3.14
CA LEU A 127 -27.08 -5.43 -3.45
C LEU A 127 -26.24 -4.53 -4.35
N ILE A 128 -26.81 -3.97 -5.41
CA ILE A 128 -26.12 -2.99 -6.27
C ILE A 128 -25.57 -1.84 -5.41
N LYS A 129 -26.40 -1.24 -4.58
CA LYS A 129 -25.98 -0.14 -3.70
C LYS A 129 -24.90 -0.57 -2.71
N GLY A 130 -25.00 -1.79 -2.15
CA GLY A 130 -24.02 -2.35 -1.24
C GLY A 130 -22.64 -2.53 -1.89
N PHE A 131 -22.60 -3.17 -3.07
CA PHE A 131 -21.36 -3.41 -3.79
C PHE A 131 -20.77 -2.15 -4.41
N ASP A 132 -21.58 -1.19 -4.90
CA ASP A 132 -21.11 0.12 -5.33
C ASP A 132 -20.42 0.88 -4.18
N LYS A 133 -20.97 0.77 -2.97
CA LYS A 133 -20.36 1.35 -1.78
C LYS A 133 -19.11 0.58 -1.34
N LEU A 134 -19.11 -0.76 -1.46
CA LEU A 134 -17.94 -1.58 -1.15
C LEU A 134 -16.78 -1.28 -2.11
N TRP A 135 -17.06 -0.87 -3.34
CA TRP A 135 -16.03 -0.46 -4.29
C TRP A 135 -15.15 0.71 -3.79
N GLU A 136 -15.62 1.49 -2.82
CA GLU A 136 -14.80 2.54 -2.19
C GLU A 136 -13.55 1.96 -1.48
N ILE A 137 -13.48 0.64 -1.24
CA ILE A 137 -12.30 -0.06 -0.71
C ILE A 137 -11.04 0.19 -1.56
N ASP A 138 -11.22 0.54 -2.85
CA ASP A 138 -10.12 0.88 -3.73
C ASP A 138 -9.25 2.03 -3.20
N ARG A 139 -9.84 3.01 -2.49
CA ARG A 139 -9.08 4.09 -1.84
C ARG A 139 -8.24 3.59 -0.67
N HIS A 140 -8.76 2.62 0.10
CA HIS A 140 -8.04 1.97 1.19
C HIS A 140 -6.82 1.23 0.65
N TYR A 141 -7.00 0.42 -0.39
CA TYR A 141 -5.92 -0.30 -1.05
C TYR A 141 -4.93 0.64 -1.72
N PHE A 142 -5.40 1.68 -2.40
CA PHE A 142 -4.54 2.71 -2.98
C PHE A 142 -3.58 3.31 -1.94
N ARG A 143 -4.07 3.69 -0.76
CA ARG A 143 -3.22 4.24 0.30
C ARG A 143 -2.24 3.21 0.86
N LYS A 144 -2.68 1.98 1.06
CA LYS A 144 -1.82 0.87 1.45
C LYS A 144 -0.67 0.68 0.46
N GLU A 145 -0.99 0.59 -0.81
CA GLU A 145 -0.06 0.32 -1.91
C GLU A 145 0.89 1.48 -2.18
N ASN A 146 0.38 2.70 -2.18
CA ASN A 146 1.14 3.87 -2.64
C ASN A 146 1.71 4.73 -1.52
N LEU A 147 1.18 4.64 -0.29
CA LEU A 147 1.65 5.44 0.83
C LEU A 147 2.37 4.60 1.90
N LEU A 148 1.99 3.33 2.12
CA LEU A 148 2.59 2.48 3.14
C LEU A 148 3.69 1.57 2.58
N PHE A 149 3.42 0.85 1.49
CA PHE A 149 4.37 -0.10 0.89
C PHE A 149 5.71 0.51 0.52
N PRO A 150 5.80 1.73 -0.09
CA PRO A 150 7.09 2.32 -0.44
C PRO A 150 8.02 2.51 0.77
N TYR A 151 7.48 2.81 1.95
CA TYR A 151 8.30 2.89 3.16
C TYR A 151 8.80 1.53 3.61
N LEU A 152 7.99 0.48 3.57
CA LEU A 152 8.45 -0.89 3.87
C LEU A 152 9.55 -1.34 2.89
N GLU A 153 9.37 -1.06 1.60
CA GLU A 153 10.35 -1.36 0.55
C GLU A 153 11.68 -0.62 0.77
N LYS A 154 11.63 0.63 1.23
CA LYS A 154 12.82 1.42 1.62
C LYS A 154 13.66 0.71 2.69
N TYR A 155 13.00 -0.02 3.59
CA TYR A 155 13.67 -0.84 4.61
C TYR A 155 13.98 -2.27 4.16
N GLY A 156 13.85 -2.57 2.86
CA GLY A 156 14.14 -3.88 2.28
C GLY A 156 13.03 -4.92 2.47
N ILE A 157 11.88 -4.51 2.98
CA ILE A 157 10.71 -5.37 3.18
C ILE A 157 9.85 -5.31 1.91
N THR A 158 10.12 -6.20 0.95
CA THR A 158 9.50 -6.17 -0.37
C THR A 158 8.47 -7.28 -0.61
N THR A 159 8.61 -8.41 0.09
CA THR A 159 7.76 -9.59 -0.16
C THR A 159 6.31 -9.37 0.27
N PRO A 160 5.99 -8.96 1.52
CA PRO A 160 4.61 -8.73 1.92
C PRO A 160 3.90 -7.66 1.06
N PRO A 161 4.49 -6.48 0.78
CA PRO A 161 3.91 -5.51 -0.13
C PRO A 161 3.54 -6.10 -1.49
N LYS A 162 4.47 -6.81 -2.14
CA LYS A 162 4.25 -7.38 -3.47
C LYS A 162 3.14 -8.42 -3.50
N VAL A 163 3.09 -9.30 -2.49
CA VAL A 163 2.06 -10.34 -2.37
C VAL A 163 0.70 -9.71 -2.13
N MET A 164 0.62 -8.77 -1.17
CA MET A 164 -0.66 -8.14 -0.82
C MET A 164 -1.21 -7.29 -1.96
N TRP A 165 -0.35 -6.60 -2.72
CA TRP A 165 -0.76 -5.87 -3.92
C TRP A 165 -1.44 -6.79 -4.94
N GLY A 166 -0.83 -7.95 -5.21
CA GLY A 166 -1.44 -8.93 -6.12
C GLY A 166 -2.82 -9.39 -5.66
N VAL A 167 -2.99 -9.63 -4.35
CA VAL A 167 -4.28 -10.02 -3.77
C VAL A 167 -5.30 -8.87 -3.82
N ASP A 168 -4.87 -7.62 -3.59
CA ASP A 168 -5.75 -6.44 -3.71
C ASP A 168 -6.31 -6.32 -5.14
N ASP A 169 -5.48 -6.55 -6.16
CA ASP A 169 -5.91 -6.52 -7.55
C ASP A 169 -6.92 -7.63 -7.87
N GLU A 170 -6.72 -8.83 -7.32
CA GLU A 170 -7.68 -9.93 -7.43
C GLU A 170 -9.01 -9.57 -6.76
N ILE A 171 -8.99 -9.00 -5.54
CA ILE A 171 -10.21 -8.57 -4.83
C ILE A 171 -10.94 -7.48 -5.62
N ARG A 172 -10.22 -6.51 -6.20
CA ARG A 172 -10.81 -5.50 -7.10
C ARG A 172 -11.51 -6.15 -8.29
N ALA A 173 -10.89 -7.18 -8.88
CA ALA A 173 -11.48 -7.92 -10.00
C ALA A 173 -12.75 -8.68 -9.57
N ASP A 174 -12.72 -9.34 -8.40
CA ASP A 174 -13.86 -10.07 -7.85
C ASP A 174 -15.05 -9.13 -7.56
N ILE A 175 -14.81 -8.00 -6.92
CA ILE A 175 -15.87 -6.99 -6.66
C ILE A 175 -16.43 -6.46 -7.97
N LYS A 176 -15.59 -6.14 -8.96
CA LYS A 176 -16.04 -5.68 -10.29
C LYS A 176 -16.89 -6.74 -11.00
N LEU A 177 -16.48 -8.01 -10.91
CA LEU A 177 -17.25 -9.10 -11.47
C LEU A 177 -18.66 -9.13 -10.88
N VAL A 178 -18.79 -9.04 -9.55
CA VAL A 178 -20.09 -9.01 -8.87
C VAL A 178 -20.91 -7.79 -9.28
N ILE A 179 -20.32 -6.61 -9.35
CA ILE A 179 -21.01 -5.39 -9.82
C ILE A 179 -21.55 -5.56 -11.24
N ASN A 180 -20.78 -6.19 -12.13
CA ASN A 180 -21.23 -6.46 -13.49
C ASN A 180 -22.38 -7.47 -13.51
N LEU A 181 -22.29 -8.58 -12.75
CA LEU A 181 -23.36 -9.57 -12.64
C LEU A 181 -24.65 -8.96 -12.04
N LEU A 182 -24.52 -8.03 -11.10
CA LEU A 182 -25.66 -7.32 -10.52
C LEU A 182 -26.33 -6.38 -11.53
N ASN A 183 -25.55 -5.64 -12.31
CA ASN A 183 -26.06 -4.71 -13.31
C ASN A 183 -26.72 -5.42 -14.51
N ASP A 184 -26.16 -6.56 -14.91
CA ASP A 184 -26.63 -7.37 -16.05
C ASP A 184 -27.32 -8.65 -15.57
N TYR A 185 -28.01 -8.61 -14.42
CA TYR A 185 -28.62 -9.77 -13.79
C TYR A 185 -29.60 -10.50 -14.75
N ASN A 186 -29.25 -11.75 -15.07
CA ASN A 186 -29.93 -12.59 -16.04
C ASN A 186 -30.91 -13.63 -15.42
N GLY A 187 -31.05 -13.64 -14.08
CA GLY A 187 -31.84 -14.59 -13.32
C GLY A 187 -31.04 -15.77 -12.72
N ASP A 188 -29.73 -15.84 -12.94
CA ASP A 188 -28.86 -16.80 -12.28
C ASP A 188 -28.49 -16.33 -10.89
N ARG A 189 -29.34 -16.68 -9.92
CA ARG A 189 -29.20 -16.30 -8.52
C ARG A 189 -28.04 -17.02 -7.85
N GLU A 190 -27.81 -18.27 -8.22
CA GLU A 190 -26.81 -19.13 -7.62
C GLU A 190 -25.40 -18.63 -7.96
N GLU A 191 -25.13 -18.37 -9.22
CA GLU A 191 -23.86 -17.79 -9.66
C GLU A 191 -23.56 -16.45 -8.97
N LEU A 192 -24.53 -15.55 -8.98
CA LEU A 192 -24.35 -14.23 -8.38
C LEU A 192 -24.05 -14.31 -6.88
N THR A 193 -24.79 -15.13 -6.13
CA THR A 193 -24.58 -15.26 -4.68
C THR A 193 -23.26 -15.93 -4.34
N GLU A 194 -22.84 -16.95 -5.09
CA GLU A 194 -21.54 -17.59 -4.93
C GLU A 194 -20.39 -16.60 -5.14
N LYS A 195 -20.43 -15.84 -6.25
CA LYS A 195 -19.39 -14.84 -6.54
C LYS A 195 -19.37 -13.71 -5.53
N ALA A 196 -20.52 -13.26 -5.07
CA ALA A 196 -20.65 -12.23 -4.05
C ALA A 196 -20.05 -12.68 -2.71
N GLU A 197 -20.38 -13.88 -2.25
CA GLU A 197 -19.81 -14.44 -1.02
C GLU A 197 -18.30 -14.65 -1.11
N TYR A 198 -17.82 -15.14 -2.24
CA TYR A 198 -16.40 -15.28 -2.49
C TYR A 198 -15.66 -13.94 -2.38
N ALA A 199 -16.18 -12.89 -3.03
CA ALA A 199 -15.59 -11.56 -2.95
C ALA A 199 -15.55 -11.03 -1.51
N LEU A 200 -16.65 -11.19 -0.74
CA LEU A 200 -16.71 -10.77 0.67
C LEU A 200 -15.71 -11.52 1.55
N GLU A 201 -15.57 -12.84 1.37
CA GLU A 201 -14.60 -13.62 2.16
C GLU A 201 -13.15 -13.19 1.85
N ARG A 202 -12.84 -12.91 0.57
CA ARG A 202 -11.52 -12.39 0.18
C ARG A 202 -11.20 -11.04 0.83
N VAL A 203 -12.17 -10.12 0.89
CA VAL A 203 -12.01 -8.83 1.60
C VAL A 203 -11.74 -9.08 3.08
N LYS A 204 -12.48 -9.96 3.71
CA LYS A 204 -12.31 -10.29 5.13
C LYS A 204 -10.95 -10.91 5.44
N GLU A 205 -10.47 -11.80 4.56
CA GLU A 205 -9.12 -12.35 4.67
C GLU A 205 -8.04 -11.26 4.55
N MET A 206 -8.22 -10.28 3.65
CA MET A 206 -7.29 -9.18 3.51
C MET A 206 -7.27 -8.29 4.77
N ILE A 207 -8.43 -7.92 5.32
CA ILE A 207 -8.51 -7.19 6.59
C ILE A 207 -7.71 -7.92 7.68
N PHE A 208 -7.88 -9.23 7.78
CA PHE A 208 -7.13 -10.02 8.75
C PHE A 208 -5.61 -9.97 8.51
N LYS A 209 -5.16 -10.08 7.26
CA LYS A 209 -3.73 -10.00 6.89
C LYS A 209 -3.15 -8.60 7.21
N GLU A 210 -3.91 -7.55 6.94
CA GLU A 210 -3.51 -6.18 7.28
C GLU A 210 -3.31 -5.99 8.78
N GLU A 211 -4.28 -6.39 9.59
CA GLU A 211 -4.24 -6.16 11.03
C GLU A 211 -3.28 -7.09 11.77
N SER A 212 -3.12 -8.32 11.27
CA SER A 212 -2.28 -9.32 11.93
C SER A 212 -0.83 -9.33 11.46
N ILE A 213 -0.54 -8.85 10.26
CA ILE A 213 0.80 -8.93 9.66
C ILE A 213 1.30 -7.55 9.24
N LEU A 214 0.61 -6.86 8.34
CA LEU A 214 1.11 -5.65 7.72
C LEU A 214 1.25 -4.48 8.70
N LEU A 215 0.18 -4.16 9.42
CA LEU A 215 0.18 -3.00 10.33
C LEU A 215 1.15 -3.19 11.51
N PRO A 216 1.23 -4.36 12.18
CA PRO A 216 2.28 -4.60 13.16
C PRO A 216 3.69 -4.46 12.60
N LEU A 217 3.96 -5.05 11.44
CA LEU A 217 5.26 -4.95 10.77
C LEU A 217 5.62 -3.49 10.44
N ALA A 218 4.65 -2.72 9.97
CA ALA A 218 4.86 -1.31 9.66
C ALA A 218 5.11 -0.47 10.92
N VAL A 219 4.41 -0.75 12.03
CA VAL A 219 4.62 -0.10 13.33
C VAL A 219 6.03 -0.35 13.84
N ASP A 220 6.52 -1.58 13.71
CA ASP A 220 7.86 -1.96 14.15
C ASP A 220 8.98 -1.38 13.26
N THR A 221 8.64 -0.98 12.03
CA THR A 221 9.62 -0.59 11.01
C THR A 221 9.70 0.92 10.80
N LEU A 222 8.56 1.59 10.68
CA LEU A 222 8.48 2.99 10.27
C LEU A 222 8.70 3.96 11.44
N SER A 223 9.38 5.06 11.15
CA SER A 223 9.54 6.19 12.09
C SER A 223 8.26 7.03 12.21
N GLU A 224 8.18 7.85 13.28
CA GLU A 224 7.07 8.78 13.48
C GLU A 224 6.94 9.79 12.33
N ASP A 225 8.06 10.24 11.77
CA ASP A 225 8.07 11.19 10.64
C ASP A 225 7.51 10.57 9.37
N GLU A 226 7.82 9.29 9.11
CA GLU A 226 7.25 8.54 7.99
C GLU A 226 5.75 8.35 8.15
N TRP A 227 5.28 8.03 9.36
CA TRP A 227 3.85 7.98 9.66
C TRP A 227 3.14 9.33 9.48
N MET A 228 3.81 10.43 9.82
CA MET A 228 3.28 11.77 9.61
C MET A 228 3.16 12.11 8.11
N ASN A 229 4.14 11.70 7.30
CA ASN A 229 4.07 11.84 5.85
C ASN A 229 2.95 11.02 5.23
N ILE A 230 2.75 9.77 5.68
CA ILE A 230 1.61 8.92 5.27
C ILE A 230 0.29 9.60 5.64
N GLN A 231 0.18 10.19 6.83
CA GLN A 231 -1.02 10.91 7.24
C GLN A 231 -1.33 12.09 6.32
N LYS A 232 -0.32 12.93 6.03
CA LYS A 232 -0.47 14.09 5.14
C LYS A 232 -0.92 13.67 3.75
N ALA A 233 -0.27 12.68 3.16
CA ALA A 233 -0.59 12.17 1.84
C ALA A 233 -1.96 11.47 1.79
N SER A 234 -2.42 10.90 2.90
CA SER A 234 -3.74 10.26 3.00
C SER A 234 -4.89 11.26 2.88
N ASP A 235 -4.71 12.50 3.30
CA ASP A 235 -5.71 13.56 3.15
C ASP A 235 -6.02 13.83 1.65
N ASP A 236 -4.99 13.78 0.79
CA ASP A 236 -5.12 13.98 -0.66
C ASP A 236 -5.68 12.73 -1.38
N ALA A 237 -5.23 11.55 -0.96
CA ALA A 237 -5.69 10.27 -1.52
C ALA A 237 -7.17 9.97 -1.19
N GLY A 238 -7.66 10.50 -0.06
CA GLY A 238 -9.00 10.26 0.46
C GLY A 238 -9.11 9.00 1.30
N TYR A 239 -10.26 8.82 1.92
CA TYR A 239 -10.57 7.77 2.87
C TYR A 239 -11.74 6.91 2.40
N THR A 240 -11.83 5.69 2.92
CA THR A 240 -12.88 4.72 2.61
C THR A 240 -13.94 4.72 3.70
N LEU A 241 -15.19 4.98 3.32
CA LEU A 241 -16.41 4.93 4.16
C LEU A 241 -16.43 5.88 5.36
N ILE A 242 -15.27 6.23 5.91
CA ILE A 242 -15.11 7.13 7.07
C ILE A 242 -14.07 8.20 6.77
N LYS A 243 -14.01 9.21 7.66
CA LYS A 243 -12.91 10.18 7.72
C LYS A 243 -12.35 10.24 9.13
N PRO A 244 -11.03 10.35 9.32
CA PRO A 244 -10.44 10.53 10.64
C PRO A 244 -11.04 11.78 11.33
N LYS A 245 -11.42 11.65 12.60
CA LYS A 245 -11.98 12.75 13.39
C LYS A 245 -10.93 13.63 14.04
N ALA A 246 -9.66 13.17 14.05
CA ALA A 246 -8.54 13.87 14.66
C ALA A 246 -7.33 13.81 13.73
N LYS A 247 -6.42 14.77 13.87
CA LYS A 247 -5.08 14.72 13.26
C LYS A 247 -4.10 14.32 14.34
N TRP A 248 -3.38 13.25 14.10
CA TRP A 248 -2.30 12.83 14.97
C TRP A 248 -1.08 13.73 14.76
N LYS A 249 -0.44 14.09 15.85
CA LYS A 249 0.88 14.71 15.86
C LYS A 249 1.77 13.88 16.79
N PRO A 250 3.02 13.55 16.40
CA PRO A 250 3.96 12.92 17.31
C PRO A 250 4.18 13.80 18.55
N ALA A 251 4.46 13.15 19.67
CA ALA A 251 4.71 13.87 20.93
C ALA A 251 6.02 14.69 20.91
N ARG A 252 6.84 14.52 19.87
CA ARG A 252 8.07 15.29 19.67
C ARG A 252 7.73 16.70 19.21
N VAL A 253 8.43 17.65 19.77
CA VAL A 253 8.46 19.01 19.23
C VAL A 253 9.06 18.92 17.84
N ASP A 254 8.32 19.32 16.81
CA ASP A 254 8.83 19.44 15.46
C ASP A 254 9.93 20.52 15.46
N VAL A 255 11.19 20.06 15.39
CA VAL A 255 12.36 20.95 15.46
C VAL A 255 12.36 21.92 14.28
N GLU A 256 11.81 21.50 13.12
CA GLU A 256 11.69 22.33 11.93
C GLU A 256 10.60 23.39 12.09
N GLU A 257 9.44 23.04 12.69
CA GLU A 257 8.38 24.01 13.00
C GLU A 257 8.89 25.04 14.04
N LYS A 258 9.67 24.57 15.01
CA LYS A 258 10.28 25.43 16.03
C LYS A 258 11.38 26.31 15.46
N ALA A 259 12.22 25.81 14.55
CA ALA A 259 13.24 26.58 13.86
C ALA A 259 12.62 27.66 12.94
N ARG A 260 11.51 27.35 12.27
CA ARG A 260 10.74 28.34 11.47
C ARG A 260 10.09 29.40 12.33
N GLU A 261 9.60 29.07 13.52
CA GLU A 261 9.04 30.02 14.49
C GLU A 261 10.12 30.89 15.12
N GLU A 262 11.33 30.36 15.30
CA GLU A 262 12.48 31.08 15.85
C GLU A 262 13.26 31.90 14.79
N GLY A 263 12.87 31.83 13.51
CA GLY A 263 13.42 32.64 12.41
C GLY A 263 14.80 32.19 11.92
N GLU A 264 15.19 30.95 12.23
CA GLU A 264 16.35 30.32 11.60
C GLU A 264 15.97 29.84 10.20
N GLU A 265 16.63 30.36 9.17
CA GLU A 265 16.52 29.83 7.82
C GLU A 265 16.99 28.36 7.83
N PRO A 266 16.25 27.44 7.22
CA PRO A 266 16.68 26.05 7.14
C PRO A 266 18.06 25.99 6.46
N ALA A 267 18.98 25.25 7.05
CA ALA A 267 20.27 24.99 6.44
C ALA A 267 20.03 24.44 5.02
N ASP A 268 20.65 25.06 4.03
CA ASP A 268 20.64 24.63 2.64
C ASP A 268 21.34 23.26 2.54
N ASP A 269 20.56 22.19 2.67
CA ASP A 269 21.01 20.79 2.55
C ASP A 269 21.13 20.34 1.08
N GLY A 270 20.99 21.28 0.14
CA GLY A 270 21.20 21.03 -1.29
C GLY A 270 20.09 20.23 -1.97
N TYR A 271 18.92 20.12 -1.34
CA TYR A 271 17.74 19.50 -1.97
C TYR A 271 16.82 20.54 -2.59
N ILE A 272 16.16 20.14 -3.68
CA ILE A 272 15.08 20.90 -4.33
C ILE A 272 13.78 20.19 -3.98
N GLU A 273 12.88 20.88 -3.30
CA GLU A 273 11.55 20.41 -2.97
C GLU A 273 10.59 20.65 -4.17
N PHE A 274 9.84 19.64 -4.56
CA PHE A 274 8.80 19.68 -5.57
C PHE A 274 7.45 19.40 -4.92
N ASP A 275 6.36 19.64 -5.62
CA ASP A 275 5.00 19.31 -5.16
C ASP A 275 4.84 17.83 -4.78
N ALA A 276 5.63 16.95 -5.41
CA ALA A 276 5.64 15.52 -5.14
C ALA A 276 7.09 15.00 -5.07
N GLY A 277 7.72 15.19 -3.92
CA GLY A 277 9.06 14.65 -3.65
C GLY A 277 10.18 15.68 -3.66
N ILE A 278 11.38 15.20 -3.37
CA ILE A 278 12.61 15.99 -3.28
C ILE A 278 13.69 15.37 -4.16
N MET A 279 14.53 16.19 -4.76
CA MET A 279 15.71 15.74 -5.52
C MET A 279 16.89 16.67 -5.24
N THR A 280 18.12 16.14 -5.35
CA THR A 280 19.29 16.97 -5.41
C THR A 280 19.37 17.73 -6.74
N PRO A 281 20.14 18.82 -6.85
CA PRO A 281 20.41 19.48 -8.13
C PRO A 281 20.98 18.52 -9.19
N GLU A 282 21.83 17.58 -8.77
CA GLU A 282 22.42 16.56 -9.63
C GLU A 282 21.37 15.58 -10.18
N GLU A 283 20.48 15.10 -9.31
CA GLU A 283 19.39 14.18 -9.70
C GLU A 283 18.41 14.90 -10.62
N THR A 284 18.02 16.14 -10.30
CA THR A 284 17.18 16.98 -11.16
C THR A 284 17.80 17.16 -12.54
N ASN A 285 19.10 17.49 -12.59
CA ASN A 285 19.79 17.63 -13.84
C ASN A 285 19.88 16.30 -14.62
N ALA A 286 20.07 15.18 -13.93
CA ALA A 286 20.09 13.84 -14.56
C ALA A 286 18.72 13.49 -15.16
N VAL A 287 17.63 13.70 -14.43
CA VAL A 287 16.26 13.47 -14.93
C VAL A 287 15.99 14.32 -16.17
N LEU A 288 16.23 15.64 -16.12
CA LEU A 288 15.98 16.56 -17.22
C LEU A 288 16.82 16.22 -18.47
N ASN A 289 18.05 15.70 -18.29
CA ASN A 289 18.92 15.29 -19.39
C ASN A 289 18.61 13.90 -19.96
N THR A 290 17.84 13.07 -19.22
CA THR A 290 17.42 11.73 -19.67
C THR A 290 16.15 11.77 -20.50
N LEU A 291 15.35 12.82 -20.35
CA LEU A 291 14.13 12.99 -21.16
C LEU A 291 14.47 13.02 -22.66
N PRO A 292 13.71 12.30 -23.50
CA PRO A 292 13.89 12.29 -24.94
C PRO A 292 13.36 13.60 -25.60
N LEU A 293 13.68 14.74 -24.98
CA LEU A 293 13.24 16.06 -25.36
C LEU A 293 14.43 17.03 -25.37
N ASP A 294 14.48 17.92 -26.33
CA ASP A 294 15.45 19.03 -26.37
C ASP A 294 14.83 20.23 -25.65
N LEU A 295 15.05 20.31 -24.33
CA LEU A 295 14.45 21.32 -23.46
C LEU A 295 15.34 22.56 -23.33
N THR A 296 14.71 23.72 -23.29
CA THR A 296 15.35 25.00 -22.97
C THR A 296 14.48 25.76 -21.98
N PHE A 297 15.05 26.13 -20.85
CA PHE A 297 14.38 27.02 -19.89
C PHE A 297 14.80 28.46 -20.17
N VAL A 298 13.82 29.30 -20.41
CA VAL A 298 13.97 30.75 -20.67
C VAL A 298 13.19 31.46 -19.55
N ASP A 299 13.81 32.44 -18.92
CA ASP A 299 13.15 33.21 -17.87
C ASP A 299 12.14 34.23 -18.43
N LYS A 300 11.46 34.94 -17.53
CA LYS A 300 10.46 35.97 -17.87
C LYS A 300 10.99 37.11 -18.70
N ASP A 301 12.31 37.35 -18.70
CA ASP A 301 13.00 38.41 -19.43
C ASP A 301 13.54 37.91 -20.76
N GLY A 302 13.23 36.66 -21.15
CA GLY A 302 13.64 36.04 -22.40
C GLY A 302 15.09 35.55 -22.41
N ILE A 303 15.70 35.39 -21.23
CA ILE A 303 17.09 34.94 -21.11
C ILE A 303 17.16 33.43 -20.95
N VAL A 304 18.04 32.77 -21.71
CA VAL A 304 18.29 31.34 -21.61
C VAL A 304 19.03 31.04 -20.30
N LYS A 305 18.41 30.34 -19.39
CA LYS A 305 18.98 29.97 -18.08
C LYS A 305 19.53 28.55 -18.04
N TRP A 306 18.89 27.63 -18.75
CA TRP A 306 19.26 26.23 -18.77
C TRP A 306 18.80 25.55 -20.06
N PHE A 307 19.47 24.46 -20.45
CA PHE A 307 19.03 23.57 -21.50
C PHE A 307 19.50 22.14 -21.24
N SER A 308 18.73 21.15 -21.72
CA SER A 308 19.06 19.73 -21.56
C SER A 308 20.30 19.35 -22.37
N MET A 309 21.13 18.45 -21.80
CA MET A 309 22.32 17.88 -22.44
C MET A 309 22.09 16.45 -22.94
N GLY A 310 20.88 16.13 -23.40
CA GLY A 310 20.51 14.81 -23.92
C GLY A 310 21.38 14.35 -25.10
N LYS A 311 21.37 13.02 -25.34
CA LYS A 311 22.17 12.41 -26.41
C LYS A 311 21.67 12.75 -27.82
N GLU A 312 20.36 12.93 -27.98
CA GLU A 312 19.70 13.28 -29.22
C GLU A 312 19.27 14.75 -29.20
N ARG A 313 20.05 15.61 -29.81
CA ARG A 313 19.77 17.04 -29.89
C ARG A 313 19.30 17.46 -31.26
N ILE A 314 18.23 18.23 -31.30
CA ILE A 314 17.73 18.87 -32.52
C ILE A 314 18.64 20.03 -32.89
N PHE A 315 19.17 20.77 -31.90
CA PHE A 315 20.04 21.91 -32.09
C PHE A 315 21.36 21.78 -31.33
N ALA A 316 22.47 22.05 -31.98
CA ALA A 316 23.77 22.18 -31.33
C ALA A 316 23.79 23.48 -30.51
N ARG A 317 23.79 23.37 -29.16
CA ARG A 317 23.85 24.52 -28.27
C ARG A 317 25.14 24.47 -27.44
N PRO A 318 26.10 25.32 -27.70
CA PRO A 318 27.26 25.48 -26.82
C PRO A 318 26.84 26.18 -25.52
N LYS A 319 27.53 25.90 -24.42
CA LYS A 319 27.24 26.53 -23.13
C LYS A 319 27.26 28.07 -23.15
N THR A 320 27.88 28.66 -24.19
CA THR A 320 27.92 30.11 -24.41
C THR A 320 26.57 30.75 -24.76
N VAL A 321 25.50 29.96 -24.98
CA VAL A 321 24.14 30.49 -25.14
C VAL A 321 23.48 30.84 -23.82
N LEU A 322 24.01 30.33 -22.70
CA LEU A 322 23.50 30.67 -21.35
C LEU A 322 23.70 32.17 -21.10
N GLY A 323 22.67 32.83 -20.58
CA GLY A 323 22.66 34.27 -20.34
C GLY A 323 22.32 35.12 -21.56
N ARG A 324 22.08 34.51 -22.76
CA ARG A 324 21.65 35.25 -23.96
C ARG A 324 20.14 35.35 -24.05
N GLU A 325 19.66 36.44 -24.67
CA GLU A 325 18.25 36.49 -25.07
C GLU A 325 17.96 35.43 -26.14
N VAL A 326 16.86 34.68 -25.95
CA VAL A 326 16.46 33.54 -26.80
C VAL A 326 16.30 33.98 -28.25
N LYS A 327 15.84 35.22 -28.53
CA LYS A 327 15.70 35.75 -29.86
C LYS A 327 17.04 35.83 -30.67
N ASN A 328 18.15 35.87 -29.93
CA ASN A 328 19.51 35.95 -30.49
C ASN A 328 20.20 34.58 -30.58
N CYS A 329 19.49 33.49 -30.23
CA CYS A 329 20.05 32.12 -30.29
C CYS A 329 19.86 31.45 -31.64
N HIS A 330 19.05 32.00 -32.53
CA HIS A 330 18.86 31.54 -33.92
C HIS A 330 19.30 32.62 -34.92
N PRO A 331 19.90 32.23 -36.05
CA PRO A 331 20.09 33.18 -37.12
C PRO A 331 18.74 33.75 -37.53
N THR A 332 18.67 35.05 -37.68
CA THR A 332 17.51 35.69 -38.36
C THR A 332 17.36 35.08 -39.73
N ALA A 333 16.20 34.45 -40.00
CA ALA A 333 15.86 33.93 -41.31
C ALA A 333 15.78 35.07 -42.35
#